data_eef9fdb7f2b2e02e925c55105256dd59
#
_entry.id   eef9fdb7f2b2e02e925c55105256dd59
#
_cell.length_a   1.000
_cell.length_b   1.000
_cell.length_c   1.000
_cell.angle_alpha   90.00
_cell.angle_beta   90.00
_cell.angle_gamma   90.00
#
_symmetry.space_group_name_H-M   'P 1'
#
loop_
_entity.id
_entity.type
_entity.pdbx_description
1 polymer ?
#
loop_
_entity_poly.entity_id
_entity_poly.type
_entity_poly.pdbx_seq_one_letter_code
_entity_poly.pdbx_strand_id
1 'polypeptide(L)'
;LEPADAIYTVNLTNDILERIILLGKRKKESLNMLFDYPLPGSYRDYCSECKRIVTQETLGSYRMADDCEKLLKRFDEGEKCLSVEFCIYGENDIVYWVQKTILMTQTVVFDEETRNEIYVVHAIVLLQDTTQLHERDEQEHARLQAAFDEMRVANRTKTQFLARMSHDIRTPLNGIIGLLKIDE
;
A
#
# COMPACT_ATOMS: atom_id res chain seq x y z
N LEU A 1 14.22 0.27 3.29
CA LEU A 1 13.27 -0.84 3.26
C LEU A 1 13.15 -1.38 4.68
N GLU A 2 11.98 -1.29 5.27
CA GLU A 2 11.73 -1.95 6.55
C GLU A 2 11.68 -3.47 6.31
N PRO A 3 12.22 -4.28 7.21
CA PRO A 3 12.20 -5.73 7.06
C PRO A 3 10.77 -6.26 7.19
N ALA A 4 10.47 -7.38 6.55
CA ALA A 4 9.21 -8.09 6.74
C ALA A 4 9.02 -8.46 8.22
N ASP A 5 7.79 -8.43 8.70
CA ASP A 5 7.44 -8.82 10.07
C ASP A 5 7.25 -10.34 10.20
N ALA A 6 6.81 -10.98 9.10
CA ALA A 6 6.68 -12.42 9.02
C ALA A 6 6.97 -12.96 7.62
N ILE A 7 7.44 -14.20 7.58
CA ILE A 7 7.63 -14.96 6.35
C ILE A 7 6.94 -16.30 6.52
N TYR A 8 6.22 -16.75 5.50
CA TYR A 8 5.76 -18.11 5.44
C TYR A 8 6.00 -18.77 4.08
N THR A 9 6.12 -20.09 4.08
CA THR A 9 6.34 -20.89 2.89
C THR A 9 5.12 -21.73 2.59
N VAL A 10 4.77 -21.80 1.31
CA VAL A 10 3.59 -22.50 0.81
C VAL A 10 3.98 -23.38 -0.36
N ASN A 11 3.56 -24.62 -0.35
CA ASN A 11 3.50 -25.46 -1.54
C ASN A 11 2.15 -25.21 -2.21
N LEU A 12 2.15 -24.39 -3.27
CA LEU A 12 0.92 -23.98 -3.97
C LEU A 12 0.29 -25.15 -4.73
N THR A 13 1.10 -26.05 -5.28
CA THR A 13 0.61 -27.22 -6.03
C THR A 13 -0.21 -28.15 -5.16
N ASN A 14 0.17 -28.33 -3.91
CA ASN A 14 -0.46 -29.27 -2.96
C ASN A 14 -1.35 -28.58 -1.91
N ASP A 15 -1.51 -27.25 -1.98
CA ASP A 15 -2.25 -26.45 -0.99
C ASP A 15 -1.72 -26.62 0.44
N ILE A 16 -0.40 -26.63 0.63
CA ILE A 16 0.22 -26.85 1.95
C ILE A 16 0.93 -25.58 2.42
N LEU A 17 0.49 -25.03 3.54
CA LEU A 17 1.23 -24.07 4.34
C LEU A 17 2.24 -24.85 5.19
N GLU A 18 3.53 -24.68 4.89
CA GLU A 18 4.59 -25.52 5.46
C GLU A 18 5.17 -24.93 6.75
N ARG A 19 5.43 -23.61 6.74
CA ARG A 19 6.12 -22.93 7.83
C ARG A 19 5.71 -21.48 7.92
N ILE A 20 5.66 -20.97 9.16
CA ILE A 20 5.54 -19.53 9.46
C ILE A 20 6.73 -19.14 10.34
N ILE A 21 7.42 -18.05 9.98
CA ILE A 21 8.58 -17.51 10.69
C ILE A 21 8.28 -16.04 10.99
N LEU A 22 8.27 -15.70 12.29
CA LEU A 22 8.17 -14.32 12.74
C LEU A 22 9.55 -13.68 12.73
N LEU A 23 9.67 -12.52 12.08
CA LEU A 23 10.89 -11.75 11.98
C LEU A 23 10.75 -10.51 12.87
N GLY A 24 11.48 -10.46 13.95
CA GLY A 24 11.52 -9.29 14.81
C GLY A 24 11.45 -9.60 16.30
N LYS A 25 12.03 -8.69 17.10
CA LYS A 25 12.11 -8.82 18.57
C LYS A 25 10.78 -8.51 19.28
N ARG A 26 9.83 -7.91 18.59
CA ARG A 26 8.48 -7.63 19.11
C ARG A 26 7.49 -8.38 18.24
N LYS A 27 6.74 -9.31 18.87
CA LYS A 27 5.48 -9.76 18.29
C LYS A 27 4.65 -8.49 18.12
N LYS A 28 4.50 -7.98 16.89
CA LYS A 28 3.56 -6.90 16.66
C LYS A 28 2.17 -7.47 16.93
N GLU A 29 1.49 -6.94 17.91
CA GLU A 29 0.13 -7.37 18.32
C GLU A 29 -0.83 -7.40 17.12
N SER A 30 -0.59 -6.48 16.15
CA SER A 30 -1.32 -6.39 14.89
C SER A 30 -1.34 -7.67 14.07
N LEU A 31 -0.27 -8.46 14.08
CA LEU A 31 -0.13 -9.66 13.24
C LEU A 31 -0.26 -10.98 14.01
N ASN A 32 -0.34 -10.95 15.35
CA ASN A 32 -0.40 -12.16 16.17
C ASN A 32 -1.56 -13.08 15.78
N MET A 33 -2.71 -12.54 15.41
CA MET A 33 -3.89 -13.30 15.00
C MET A 33 -3.68 -14.12 13.72
N LEU A 34 -2.65 -13.76 12.91
CA LEU A 34 -2.32 -14.45 11.66
C LEU A 34 -1.42 -15.69 11.87
N PHE A 35 -0.90 -15.92 13.09
CA PHE A 35 0.18 -16.89 13.32
C PHE A 35 -0.20 -18.11 14.16
N ASP A 36 -1.38 -18.11 14.76
CA ASP A 36 -1.86 -19.24 15.56
C ASP A 36 -2.62 -20.25 14.67
N TYR A 37 -1.89 -20.83 13.72
CA TYR A 37 -2.43 -21.82 12.80
C TYR A 37 -1.61 -23.11 12.84
N PRO A 38 -2.27 -24.30 12.89
CA PRO A 38 -1.56 -25.58 12.94
C PRO A 38 -0.76 -25.84 11.65
N LEU A 39 0.51 -26.23 11.82
CA LEU A 39 1.43 -26.48 10.72
C LEU A 39 1.94 -27.93 10.74
N PRO A 40 2.11 -28.57 9.57
CA PRO A 40 1.64 -28.11 8.26
C PRO A 40 0.11 -28.13 8.14
N GLY A 41 -0.46 -27.25 7.32
CA GLY A 41 -1.91 -27.13 7.15
C GLY A 41 -2.30 -26.67 5.76
N SER A 42 -3.61 -26.58 5.46
CA SER A 42 -4.09 -26.06 4.19
C SER A 42 -3.88 -24.54 4.10
N TYR A 43 -3.26 -24.07 3.03
CA TYR A 43 -3.13 -22.64 2.78
C TYR A 43 -4.48 -21.97 2.53
N ARG A 44 -5.40 -22.65 1.85
CA ARG A 44 -6.76 -22.17 1.60
C ARG A 44 -7.53 -21.95 2.90
N ASP A 45 -7.44 -22.90 3.84
CA ASP A 45 -8.09 -22.78 5.15
C ASP A 45 -7.48 -21.63 5.96
N TYR A 46 -6.15 -21.54 5.98
CA TYR A 46 -5.44 -20.42 6.58
C TYR A 46 -5.89 -19.07 6.02
N CYS A 47 -5.97 -18.92 4.70
CA CYS A 47 -6.45 -17.70 4.08
C CYS A 47 -7.92 -17.41 4.42
N SER A 48 -8.75 -18.45 4.58
CA SER A 48 -10.16 -18.29 4.97
C SER A 48 -10.30 -17.80 6.41
N GLU A 49 -9.44 -18.24 7.32
CA GLU A 49 -9.37 -17.72 8.70
C GLU A 49 -8.88 -16.27 8.72
N CYS A 50 -7.78 -15.98 8.02
CA CYS A 50 -7.25 -14.62 7.93
C CYS A 50 -8.26 -13.62 7.35
N LYS A 51 -9.09 -14.07 6.41
CA LYS A 51 -10.13 -13.24 5.76
C LYS A 51 -11.15 -12.66 6.75
N ARG A 52 -11.35 -13.29 7.91
CA ARG A 52 -12.31 -12.85 8.93
C ARG A 52 -11.92 -11.51 9.56
N ILE A 53 -10.63 -11.23 9.59
CA ILE A 53 -10.08 -9.99 10.15
C ILE A 53 -9.79 -8.92 9.10
N VAL A 54 -9.95 -9.22 7.82
CA VAL A 54 -9.77 -8.24 6.72
C VAL A 54 -10.96 -7.31 6.66
N THR A 55 -10.69 -5.99 6.52
CA THR A 55 -11.75 -4.99 6.38
C THR A 55 -12.52 -5.14 5.07
N GLN A 56 -13.79 -4.75 5.06
CA GLN A 56 -14.65 -4.90 3.87
C GLN A 56 -14.15 -4.08 2.68
N GLU A 57 -13.57 -2.89 2.95
CA GLU A 57 -13.05 -1.97 1.94
C GLU A 57 -11.89 -2.57 1.16
N THR A 58 -11.03 -3.36 1.83
CA THR A 58 -9.82 -3.93 1.24
C THR A 58 -9.93 -5.43 0.93
N LEU A 59 -11.09 -6.02 1.17
CA LEU A 59 -11.35 -7.45 0.92
C LEU A 59 -11.11 -7.85 -0.54
N GLY A 60 -11.37 -6.93 -1.48
CA GLY A 60 -11.10 -7.12 -2.91
C GLY A 60 -9.63 -7.37 -3.19
N SER A 61 -8.74 -6.54 -2.60
CA SER A 61 -7.29 -6.69 -2.71
C SER A 61 -6.81 -8.01 -2.09
N TYR A 62 -7.30 -8.34 -0.90
CA TYR A 62 -6.94 -9.59 -0.23
C TYR A 62 -7.27 -10.82 -1.08
N ARG A 63 -8.45 -10.85 -1.72
CA ARG A 63 -8.91 -11.95 -2.59
C ARG A 63 -8.07 -12.20 -3.83
N MET A 64 -7.19 -11.29 -4.20
CA MET A 64 -6.24 -11.51 -5.29
C MET A 64 -5.13 -12.50 -4.93
N ALA A 65 -4.92 -12.74 -3.64
CA ALA A 65 -3.80 -13.48 -3.07
C ALA A 65 -4.21 -14.51 -2.02
N ASP A 66 -5.49 -14.96 -2.02
CA ASP A 66 -6.07 -15.85 -1.00
C ASP A 66 -6.31 -17.29 -1.47
N ASP A 67 -5.89 -17.63 -2.69
CA ASP A 67 -6.23 -18.91 -3.33
C ASP A 67 -5.08 -19.47 -4.16
N CYS A 68 -4.71 -20.75 -3.91
CA CYS A 68 -3.64 -21.41 -4.66
C CYS A 68 -3.92 -21.48 -6.16
N GLU A 69 -5.15 -21.77 -6.58
CA GLU A 69 -5.51 -21.89 -7.99
C GLU A 69 -5.30 -20.57 -8.74
N LYS A 70 -5.68 -19.45 -8.11
CA LYS A 70 -5.44 -18.10 -8.67
C LYS A 70 -3.96 -17.80 -8.79
N LEU A 71 -3.17 -18.15 -7.76
CA LEU A 71 -1.72 -17.92 -7.74
C LEU A 71 -1.02 -18.80 -8.79
N LEU A 72 -1.39 -20.08 -8.91
CA LEU A 72 -0.86 -20.97 -9.92
C LEU A 72 -1.18 -20.45 -11.33
N LYS A 73 -2.40 -20.03 -11.59
CA LYS A 73 -2.77 -19.44 -12.89
C LYS A 73 -1.92 -18.22 -13.23
N ARG A 74 -1.69 -17.31 -12.28
CA ARG A 74 -0.80 -16.14 -12.47
C ARG A 74 0.64 -16.57 -12.74
N PHE A 75 1.12 -17.58 -12.02
CA PHE A 75 2.45 -18.14 -12.24
C PHE A 75 2.59 -18.67 -13.67
N ASP A 76 1.60 -19.42 -14.20
CA ASP A 76 1.57 -19.93 -15.56
C ASP A 76 1.51 -18.82 -16.62
N GLU A 77 0.88 -17.69 -16.28
CA GLU A 77 0.86 -16.46 -17.09
C GLU A 77 2.20 -15.69 -17.03
N GLY A 78 3.18 -16.15 -16.23
CA GLY A 78 4.53 -15.59 -16.11
C GLY A 78 4.72 -14.61 -14.94
N GLU A 79 3.71 -14.38 -14.12
CA GLU A 79 3.79 -13.52 -12.94
C GLU A 79 4.42 -14.29 -11.77
N LYS A 80 5.68 -13.96 -11.44
CA LYS A 80 6.44 -14.64 -10.37
C LYS A 80 6.42 -13.89 -9.04
N CYS A 81 5.93 -12.68 -9.04
CA CYS A 81 5.84 -11.83 -7.85
C CYS A 81 4.50 -11.10 -7.85
N LEU A 82 3.75 -11.24 -6.77
CA LEU A 82 2.50 -10.52 -6.55
C LEU A 82 2.61 -9.77 -5.23
N SER A 83 2.28 -8.48 -5.23
CA SER A 83 2.15 -7.68 -4.01
C SER A 83 0.74 -7.14 -3.89
N VAL A 84 0.12 -7.33 -2.75
CA VAL A 84 -1.21 -6.81 -2.42
C VAL A 84 -1.17 -6.11 -1.07
N GLU A 85 -1.98 -5.07 -0.94
CA GLU A 85 -2.11 -4.32 0.30
C GLU A 85 -3.56 -4.33 0.74
N PHE A 86 -3.78 -4.52 2.03
CA PHE A 86 -5.09 -4.60 2.64
C PHE A 86 -5.04 -4.20 4.11
N CYS A 87 -6.21 -3.90 4.67
CA CYS A 87 -6.37 -3.57 6.08
C CYS A 87 -6.92 -4.75 6.87
N ILE A 88 -6.43 -4.91 8.10
CA ILE A 88 -6.93 -5.89 9.06
C ILE A 88 -7.38 -5.20 10.34
N TYR A 89 -8.38 -5.79 11.00
CA TYR A 89 -8.74 -5.45 12.36
C TYR A 89 -7.80 -6.17 13.33
N GLY A 90 -7.13 -5.44 14.19
CA GLY A 90 -6.39 -5.96 15.31
C GLY A 90 -7.18 -5.91 16.61
N GLU A 91 -6.49 -5.94 17.75
CA GLU A 91 -7.13 -5.80 19.06
C GLU A 91 -7.78 -4.41 19.21
N ASN A 92 -8.93 -4.37 19.90
CA ASN A 92 -9.72 -3.16 20.14
C ASN A 92 -10.18 -2.43 18.85
N ASP A 93 -10.45 -3.16 17.77
CA ASP A 93 -10.90 -2.63 16.48
C ASP A 93 -9.91 -1.63 15.82
N ILE A 94 -8.64 -1.65 16.24
CA ILE A 94 -7.60 -0.85 15.59
C ILE A 94 -7.33 -1.43 14.20
N VAL A 95 -7.30 -0.56 13.19
CA VAL A 95 -7.04 -0.97 11.81
C VAL A 95 -5.55 -0.84 11.50
N TYR A 96 -4.98 -1.90 10.92
CA TYR A 96 -3.60 -1.96 10.49
C TYR A 96 -3.52 -2.19 8.98
N TRP A 97 -2.61 -1.48 8.32
CA TRP A 97 -2.25 -1.74 6.93
C TRP A 97 -1.22 -2.86 6.85
N VAL A 98 -1.48 -3.84 6.00
CA VAL A 98 -0.59 -4.98 5.78
C VAL A 98 -0.29 -5.12 4.31
N GLN A 99 0.99 -5.13 3.97
CA GLN A 99 1.47 -5.51 2.66
C GLN A 99 1.82 -7.01 2.66
N LYS A 100 1.25 -7.75 1.70
CA LYS A 100 1.53 -9.16 1.44
C LYS A 100 2.23 -9.30 0.10
N THR A 101 3.49 -9.72 0.12
CA THR A 101 4.27 -9.98 -1.09
C THR A 101 4.51 -11.47 -1.25
N ILE A 102 4.14 -12.01 -2.39
CA ILE A 102 4.21 -13.44 -2.73
C ILE A 102 5.25 -13.61 -3.84
N LEU A 103 6.30 -14.38 -3.56
CA LEU A 103 7.33 -14.74 -4.51
C LEU A 103 7.15 -16.20 -4.88
N MET A 104 6.87 -16.50 -6.14
CA MET A 104 6.59 -17.84 -6.63
C MET A 104 7.79 -18.40 -7.41
N THR A 105 8.12 -19.66 -7.12
CA THR A 105 9.21 -20.40 -7.76
C THR A 105 8.74 -21.80 -8.09
N GLN A 106 9.35 -22.41 -9.10
CA GLN A 106 9.07 -23.78 -9.49
C GLN A 106 10.29 -24.65 -9.22
N THR A 107 10.04 -25.83 -8.66
CA THR A 107 11.05 -26.87 -8.48
C THR A 107 10.60 -28.13 -9.21
N VAL A 108 11.58 -28.94 -9.63
CA VAL A 108 11.34 -30.26 -10.20
C VAL A 108 11.60 -31.29 -9.11
N VAL A 109 10.61 -32.11 -8.84
CA VAL A 109 10.70 -33.22 -7.90
C VAL A 109 10.58 -34.52 -8.68
N PHE A 110 11.46 -35.46 -8.43
CA PHE A 110 11.36 -36.79 -9.02
C PHE A 110 10.45 -37.67 -8.16
N ASP A 111 9.36 -38.13 -8.74
CA ASP A 111 8.45 -39.05 -8.06
C ASP A 111 8.96 -40.49 -8.25
N GLU A 112 9.35 -41.12 -7.16
CA GLU A 112 9.91 -42.48 -7.17
C GLU A 112 8.87 -43.56 -7.56
N GLU A 113 7.59 -43.32 -7.30
CA GLU A 113 6.51 -44.29 -7.60
C GLU A 113 6.16 -44.27 -9.10
N THR A 114 6.00 -43.11 -9.68
CA THR A 114 5.64 -42.94 -11.10
C THR A 114 6.85 -42.86 -12.04
N ARG A 115 8.06 -42.68 -11.48
CA ARG A 115 9.33 -42.43 -12.22
C ARG A 115 9.26 -41.22 -13.16
N ASN A 116 8.42 -40.27 -12.86
CA ASN A 116 8.26 -39.03 -13.63
C ASN A 116 8.79 -37.81 -12.87
N GLU A 117 9.16 -36.81 -13.62
CA GLU A 117 9.40 -35.48 -13.08
C GLU A 117 8.08 -34.78 -12.81
N ILE A 118 7.89 -34.28 -11.59
CA ILE A 118 6.73 -33.51 -11.19
C ILE A 118 7.18 -32.07 -10.92
N TYR A 119 6.47 -31.13 -11.50
CA TYR A 119 6.72 -29.70 -11.27
C TYR A 119 5.89 -29.23 -10.08
N VAL A 120 6.59 -28.68 -9.07
CA VAL A 120 5.96 -28.17 -7.85
C VAL A 120 6.22 -26.69 -7.77
N VAL A 121 5.16 -25.90 -7.63
CA VAL A 121 5.25 -24.45 -7.42
C VAL A 121 5.18 -24.15 -5.94
N HIS A 122 6.21 -23.48 -5.45
CA HIS A 122 6.29 -22.99 -4.08
C HIS A 122 6.15 -21.46 -4.05
N ALA A 123 5.65 -20.93 -2.96
CA ALA A 123 5.64 -19.51 -2.68
C ALA A 123 6.34 -19.20 -1.37
N ILE A 124 7.11 -18.11 -1.37
CA ILE A 124 7.57 -17.42 -0.17
C ILE A 124 6.70 -16.18 -0.03
N VAL A 125 6.03 -16.06 1.09
CA VAL A 125 5.15 -14.94 1.37
C VAL A 125 5.73 -14.09 2.48
N LEU A 126 5.84 -12.81 2.21
CA LEU A 126 6.30 -11.79 3.13
C LEU A 126 5.10 -10.98 3.59
N LEU A 127 4.94 -10.81 4.90
CA LEU A 127 3.98 -9.91 5.50
C LEU A 127 4.71 -8.76 6.17
N GLN A 128 4.24 -7.56 5.93
CA GLN A 128 4.78 -6.33 6.50
C GLN A 128 3.65 -5.41 6.97
N ASP A 129 3.75 -4.90 8.20
CA ASP A 129 2.87 -3.85 8.70
C ASP A 129 3.34 -2.50 8.13
N THR A 130 2.53 -1.90 7.28
CA THR A 130 2.79 -0.63 6.61
C THR A 130 2.00 0.54 7.23
N THR A 131 1.36 0.35 8.39
CA THR A 131 0.51 1.36 9.04
C THR A 131 1.25 2.68 9.27
N GLN A 132 2.46 2.63 9.81
CA GLN A 132 3.25 3.84 10.04
C GLN A 132 3.65 4.55 8.75
N LEU A 133 3.84 3.82 7.66
CA LEU A 133 4.13 4.40 6.36
C LEU A 133 2.92 5.20 5.86
N HIS A 134 1.73 4.61 5.91
CA HIS A 134 0.48 5.28 5.54
C HIS A 134 0.23 6.53 6.38
N GLU A 135 0.40 6.45 7.70
CA GLU A 135 0.23 7.60 8.61
C GLU A 135 1.18 8.76 8.26
N ARG A 136 2.43 8.44 7.91
CA ARG A 136 3.41 9.47 7.50
C ARG A 136 3.03 10.10 6.17
N ASP A 137 2.63 9.30 5.19
CA ASP A 137 2.22 9.79 3.88
C ASP A 137 0.99 10.70 3.99
N GLU A 138 -0.01 10.33 4.80
CA GLU A 138 -1.19 11.16 5.07
C GLU A 138 -0.81 12.49 5.72
N GLN A 139 0.11 12.46 6.71
CA GLN A 139 0.58 13.69 7.37
C GLN A 139 1.35 14.59 6.41
N GLU A 140 2.18 14.02 5.53
CA GLU A 140 2.92 14.78 4.53
C GLU A 140 1.99 15.40 3.49
N HIS A 141 1.01 14.63 2.99
CA HIS A 141 -0.03 15.15 2.11
C HIS A 141 -0.82 16.29 2.74
N ALA A 142 -1.22 16.17 3.99
CA ALA A 142 -1.93 17.23 4.71
C ALA A 142 -1.09 18.50 4.86
N ARG A 143 0.23 18.36 5.13
CA ARG A 143 1.16 19.49 5.20
C ARG A 143 1.34 20.20 3.86
N LEU A 144 1.51 19.43 2.79
CA LEU A 144 1.66 19.97 1.45
C LEU A 144 0.39 20.71 1.01
N GLN A 145 -0.78 20.14 1.29
CA GLN A 145 -2.05 20.79 0.99
C GLN A 145 -2.22 22.12 1.73
N ALA A 146 -1.91 22.15 3.03
CA ALA A 146 -1.97 23.37 3.82
C ALA A 146 -1.01 24.47 3.29
N ALA A 147 0.24 24.11 2.97
CA ALA A 147 1.22 25.02 2.39
C ALA A 147 0.78 25.56 1.02
N PHE A 148 0.18 24.70 0.19
CA PHE A 148 -0.37 25.13 -1.12
C PHE A 148 -1.52 26.12 -0.96
N ASP A 149 -2.43 25.89 -0.02
CA ASP A 149 -3.55 26.79 0.23
C ASP A 149 -3.07 28.15 0.79
N GLU A 150 -2.08 28.15 1.67
CA GLU A 150 -1.46 29.39 2.18
C GLU A 150 -0.80 30.20 1.03
N MET A 151 -0.02 29.54 0.18
CA MET A 151 0.61 30.18 -0.98
C MET A 151 -0.45 30.76 -1.93
N ARG A 152 -1.57 30.07 -2.12
CA ARG A 152 -2.67 30.53 -2.98
C ARG A 152 -3.33 31.79 -2.43
N VAL A 153 -3.52 31.87 -1.11
CA VAL A 153 -4.05 33.07 -0.42
C VAL A 153 -3.06 34.23 -0.56
N ALA A 154 -1.77 34.00 -0.28
CA ALA A 154 -0.73 35.03 -0.41
C ALA A 154 -0.64 35.59 -1.84
N ASN A 155 -0.69 34.72 -2.85
CA ASN A 155 -0.68 35.15 -4.27
C ASN A 155 -1.91 35.98 -4.63
N ARG A 156 -3.10 35.61 -4.16
CA ARG A 156 -4.32 36.41 -4.38
C ARG A 156 -4.19 37.80 -3.75
N THR A 157 -3.71 37.87 -2.52
CA THR A 157 -3.50 39.13 -1.80
C THR A 157 -2.50 40.00 -2.53
N LYS A 158 -1.37 39.43 -2.98
CA LYS A 158 -0.35 40.14 -3.80
C LYS A 158 -0.94 40.69 -5.10
N THR A 159 -1.71 39.90 -5.82
CA THR A 159 -2.35 40.31 -7.07
C THR A 159 -3.34 41.45 -6.87
N GLN A 160 -4.18 41.36 -5.81
CA GLN A 160 -5.12 42.42 -5.44
C GLN A 160 -4.40 43.70 -5.04
N PHE A 161 -3.31 43.58 -4.25
CA PHE A 161 -2.49 44.72 -3.87
C PHE A 161 -1.90 45.45 -5.09
N LEU A 162 -1.28 44.70 -6.01
CA LEU A 162 -0.72 45.25 -7.24
C LEU A 162 -1.78 45.92 -8.14
N ALA A 163 -2.96 45.33 -8.23
CA ALA A 163 -4.08 45.92 -8.99
C ALA A 163 -4.52 47.27 -8.37
N ARG A 164 -4.67 47.35 -7.06
CA ARG A 164 -4.99 48.62 -6.35
C ARG A 164 -3.91 49.66 -6.53
N MET A 165 -2.65 49.32 -6.31
CA MET A 165 -1.51 50.20 -6.48
C MET A 165 -1.45 50.77 -7.91
N SER A 166 -1.65 49.90 -8.93
CA SER A 166 -1.69 50.37 -10.33
C SER A 166 -2.81 51.36 -10.60
N HIS A 167 -3.99 51.16 -10.03
CA HIS A 167 -5.10 52.10 -10.14
C HIS A 167 -4.78 53.42 -9.45
N ASP A 168 -4.27 53.39 -8.22
CA ASP A 168 -3.98 54.56 -7.40
C ASP A 168 -2.82 55.39 -7.96
N ILE A 169 -1.90 54.80 -8.69
CA ILE A 169 -0.84 55.51 -9.44
C ILE A 169 -1.39 56.09 -10.74
N ARG A 170 -2.27 55.40 -11.47
CA ARG A 170 -2.80 55.83 -12.75
C ARG A 170 -3.68 57.10 -12.62
N THR A 171 -4.45 57.20 -11.54
CA THR A 171 -5.39 58.31 -11.32
C THR A 171 -4.68 59.69 -11.25
N PRO A 172 -3.68 59.93 -10.38
CA PRO A 172 -2.95 61.18 -10.32
C PRO A 172 -2.12 61.43 -11.60
N LEU A 173 -1.54 60.36 -12.19
CA LEU A 173 -0.76 60.47 -13.42
C LEU A 173 -1.60 60.97 -14.58
N ASN A 174 -2.80 60.45 -14.75
CA ASN A 174 -3.75 60.91 -15.78
C ASN A 174 -4.20 62.35 -15.51
N GLY A 175 -4.32 62.77 -14.24
CA GLY A 175 -4.60 64.13 -13.85
C GLY A 175 -3.48 65.10 -14.27
N ILE A 176 -2.23 64.72 -14.03
CA ILE A 176 -1.06 65.54 -14.45
C ILE A 176 -0.96 65.62 -15.99
N ILE A 177 -1.14 64.50 -16.69
CA ILE A 177 -1.12 64.46 -18.15
C ILE A 177 -2.26 65.31 -18.74
N GLY A 178 -3.42 65.30 -18.09
CA GLY A 178 -4.56 66.12 -18.52
C GLY A 178 -4.29 67.64 -18.39
N LEU A 179 -3.65 68.02 -17.28
CA LEU A 179 -3.26 69.42 -17.06
C LEU A 179 -2.22 69.91 -18.09
N LEU A 180 -1.23 69.08 -18.39
CA LEU A 180 -0.18 69.44 -19.40
C LEU A 180 -0.72 69.58 -20.85
N LYS A 181 -1.86 68.97 -21.13
CA LYS A 181 -2.52 69.10 -22.49
C LYS A 181 -3.43 70.31 -22.63
N ILE A 182 -3.69 71.03 -21.53
CA ILE A 182 -4.55 72.23 -21.55
C ILE A 182 -3.70 73.52 -21.83
N ASP A 183 -2.39 73.43 -21.64
CA ASP A 183 -1.45 74.59 -21.86
C ASP A 183 -0.86 74.66 -23.28
N GLU A 184 -1.36 73.82 -24.21
CA GLU A 184 -1.13 73.99 -25.69
C GLU A 184 -2.39 74.58 -26.38
#